data_7c2efe38b03221d4eda595c16ea9565c
#
_entry.id   7c2efe38b03221d4eda595c16ea9565c
#
_cell.length_a   1.000
_cell.length_b   1.000
_cell.length_c   1.000
_cell.angle_alpha   90.00
_cell.angle_beta   90.00
_cell.angle_gamma   90.00
#
_symmetry.space_group_name_H-M   'P 1'
#
loop_
_entity.id
_entity.type
_entity.pdbx_description
1 polymer ?
#
loop_
_entity_poly.entity_id
_entity_poly.type
_entity_poly.pdbx_seq_one_letter_code
_entity_poly.pdbx_strand_id
1 'polypeptide(L)'
;MTLETNRRMALALLGAGVLGTSVSSCGHGRVGTPPATGDGATTHLSLHLTDAEGNALSLEALRRIQSNGKGEVGYDDALLDATTLEAIAIGPLYQDEDGAIGIDVPTGRACTLTMSWPTSHGYSALMADLPASGEHDLLEVAARTLHNRQAERYQQAAAQGIKGADEAATLRASAQQFLDACTTAQSWADRGRLANSALESAAGAQIALDRALVAQAPQDAIIGVTFTRVPTTAEITAALAPGGPGGGKRKVSARLVIGDPHDAQEMAGWRTAVDSLHAQGGLALAQICDSLDMAALDDTAWDTRVDALIRALPDVDTWEIGNEIGGDWLGAGAVAKAQRAAKAVRERTSATTVLTLYYQLGQADPAFSLFSYVTKEVTQPIRDLVDVVGLSVYPQLHPLGTAADRVLSTLDAAFPASRIAVTELGYGGQDLNSGPWWFGSASDPVVARTAVAEHVTGAALGRADAWGAPFWWYYLEDQIGTPGGQVAPALAAASNGF
;
A
#
# COMPACT_ATOMS: atom_id res chain seq x y z
N MET A 1 -10.54 10.09 26.11
CA MET A 1 -10.71 9.06 25.07
C MET A 1 -9.35 8.92 24.44
N THR A 2 -8.74 7.77 24.46
CA THR A 2 -7.37 7.57 23.96
C THR A 2 -7.37 7.63 22.42
N LEU A 3 -6.26 8.05 21.80
CA LEU A 3 -6.01 8.02 20.33
C LEU A 3 -6.46 6.70 19.69
N GLU A 4 -6.22 5.60 20.38
CA GLU A 4 -6.62 4.24 20.00
C GLU A 4 -8.14 4.06 19.85
N THR A 5 -8.93 4.69 20.72
CA THR A 5 -10.40 4.60 20.65
C THR A 5 -10.95 5.39 19.45
N ASN A 6 -10.33 6.51 19.09
CA ASN A 6 -10.74 7.32 17.95
C ASN A 6 -10.41 6.61 16.62
N ARG A 7 -9.23 5.96 16.53
CA ARG A 7 -8.84 5.20 15.34
C ARG A 7 -9.74 3.97 15.13
N ARG A 8 -10.11 3.28 16.21
CA ARG A 8 -11.10 2.17 16.16
C ARG A 8 -12.45 2.63 15.61
N MET A 9 -12.92 3.82 16.01
CA MET A 9 -14.14 4.38 15.46
C MET A 9 -14.01 4.79 14.00
N ALA A 10 -12.88 5.37 13.58
CA ALA A 10 -12.68 5.78 12.21
C ALA A 10 -12.47 4.59 11.26
N LEU A 11 -11.68 3.59 11.63
CA LEU A 11 -11.54 2.35 10.85
C LEU A 11 -12.85 1.54 10.80
N ALA A 12 -13.63 1.53 11.88
CA ALA A 12 -14.98 0.95 11.89
C ALA A 12 -15.98 1.77 11.03
N LEU A 13 -15.82 3.10 10.96
CA LEU A 13 -16.61 3.98 10.11
C LEU A 13 -16.19 3.90 8.63
N LEU A 14 -14.91 3.66 8.34
CA LEU A 14 -14.39 3.41 6.98
C LEU A 14 -14.94 2.10 6.42
N GLY A 15 -15.16 1.07 7.28
CA GLY A 15 -15.87 -0.16 6.93
C GLY A 15 -17.39 -0.02 6.87
N ALA A 16 -17.95 1.03 7.44
CA ALA A 16 -19.40 1.27 7.56
C ALA A 16 -19.92 2.40 6.64
N GLY A 17 -19.06 3.08 5.90
CA GLY A 17 -19.37 4.28 5.10
C GLY A 17 -20.21 4.05 3.84
N VAL A 18 -20.81 2.87 3.65
CA VAL A 18 -21.80 2.60 2.60
C VAL A 18 -23.10 2.10 3.25
N LEU A 19 -23.70 2.90 4.09
CA LEU A 19 -25.09 2.69 4.54
C LEU A 19 -25.93 3.92 4.20
N GLY A 20 -26.72 3.77 3.16
CA GLY A 20 -27.88 4.65 3.01
C GLY A 20 -28.32 4.99 1.60
N THR A 21 -28.66 4.00 0.79
CA THR A 21 -29.82 4.14 -0.10
C THR A 21 -30.46 2.78 -0.27
N SER A 22 -31.63 2.61 0.35
CA SER A 22 -32.53 1.51 0.12
C SER A 22 -32.91 1.46 -1.36
N VAL A 23 -32.43 0.47 -2.09
CA VAL A 23 -32.90 0.18 -3.45
C VAL A 23 -34.09 -0.77 -3.34
N SER A 24 -35.27 -0.24 -3.55
CA SER A 24 -36.49 -1.04 -3.83
C SER A 24 -36.25 -1.93 -5.02
N SER A 25 -36.45 -3.23 -4.82
CA SER A 25 -36.47 -4.23 -5.88
C SER A 25 -37.71 -4.02 -6.75
N CYS A 26 -37.51 -3.83 -8.06
CA CYS A 26 -38.37 -4.37 -9.12
C CYS A 26 -37.72 -4.07 -10.49
N GLY A 27 -37.40 -5.11 -11.25
CA GLY A 27 -37.01 -4.99 -12.65
C GLY A 27 -35.73 -5.74 -12.95
N HIS A 28 -35.78 -6.72 -13.84
CA HIS A 28 -34.63 -7.36 -14.45
C HIS A 28 -33.83 -6.31 -15.22
N GLY A 29 -32.89 -5.65 -14.55
CA GLY A 29 -32.00 -4.67 -15.13
C GLY A 29 -30.57 -4.99 -14.69
N ARG A 30 -29.60 -4.67 -15.51
CA ARG A 30 -28.17 -4.84 -15.30
C ARG A 30 -27.80 -4.68 -13.83
N VAL A 31 -27.27 -5.72 -13.21
CA VAL A 31 -26.72 -5.65 -11.85
C VAL A 31 -25.32 -5.00 -11.97
N GLY A 32 -25.26 -3.74 -11.62
CA GLY A 32 -24.13 -2.84 -11.84
C GLY A 32 -24.50 -1.86 -12.95
N THR A 33 -24.76 -0.61 -12.59
CA THR A 33 -24.90 0.45 -13.61
C THR A 33 -23.50 0.72 -14.15
N PRO A 34 -23.29 0.68 -15.49
CA PRO A 34 -22.02 1.15 -16.02
C PRO A 34 -21.76 2.55 -15.48
N PRO A 35 -20.56 2.85 -14.99
CA PRO A 35 -20.24 4.22 -14.58
C PRO A 35 -20.52 5.12 -15.77
N ALA A 36 -21.06 6.32 -15.52
CA ALA A 36 -21.23 7.34 -16.55
C ALA A 36 -19.84 7.73 -17.06
N THR A 37 -19.34 6.96 -18.02
CA THR A 37 -18.15 7.36 -18.79
C THR A 37 -18.53 8.63 -19.50
N GLY A 38 -17.73 9.68 -19.35
CA GLY A 38 -17.96 10.95 -20.06
C GLY A 38 -18.20 10.70 -21.55
N ASP A 39 -18.72 11.65 -22.30
CA ASP A 39 -19.23 11.58 -23.70
C ASP A 39 -18.33 10.88 -24.76
N GLY A 40 -17.36 10.05 -24.33
CA GLY A 40 -16.45 9.28 -25.19
C GLY A 40 -17.01 7.90 -25.59
N ALA A 41 -16.64 7.44 -26.80
CA ALA A 41 -16.95 6.09 -27.25
C ALA A 41 -16.26 5.06 -26.33
N THR A 42 -16.97 3.99 -25.95
CA THR A 42 -16.43 2.85 -25.22
C THR A 42 -16.43 1.60 -26.09
N THR A 43 -15.54 0.69 -25.78
CA THR A 43 -15.51 -0.67 -26.33
C THR A 43 -15.83 -1.65 -25.20
N HIS A 44 -16.77 -2.54 -25.46
CA HIS A 44 -17.11 -3.63 -24.57
C HIS A 44 -16.08 -4.75 -24.65
N LEU A 45 -15.70 -5.29 -23.47
CA LEU A 45 -14.89 -6.49 -23.32
C LEU A 45 -15.67 -7.52 -22.50
N SER A 46 -15.63 -8.78 -22.92
CA SER A 46 -16.13 -9.91 -22.18
C SER A 46 -14.97 -10.62 -21.46
N LEU A 47 -15.07 -10.77 -20.14
CA LEU A 47 -14.03 -11.33 -19.31
C LEU A 47 -14.44 -12.70 -18.80
N HIS A 48 -13.69 -13.71 -19.16
CA HIS A 48 -13.77 -15.03 -18.56
C HIS A 48 -12.91 -15.06 -17.30
N LEU A 49 -13.46 -15.64 -16.24
CA LEU A 49 -12.78 -15.81 -14.97
C LEU A 49 -13.11 -17.19 -14.43
N THR A 50 -12.10 -17.92 -13.97
CA THR A 50 -12.24 -19.25 -13.38
C THR A 50 -11.58 -19.33 -12.01
N ASP A 51 -12.03 -20.30 -11.20
CA ASP A 51 -11.28 -20.73 -10.04
C ASP A 51 -10.03 -21.57 -10.42
N ALA A 52 -9.27 -22.00 -9.43
CA ALA A 52 -8.07 -22.82 -9.64
C ALA A 52 -8.36 -24.20 -10.28
N GLU A 53 -9.58 -24.72 -10.17
CA GLU A 53 -10.04 -25.96 -10.76
C GLU A 53 -10.55 -25.77 -12.19
N GLY A 54 -10.70 -24.54 -12.66
CA GLY A 54 -11.17 -24.19 -13.98
C GLY A 54 -12.71 -24.04 -14.08
N ASN A 55 -13.41 -23.95 -12.95
CA ASN A 55 -14.84 -23.67 -12.96
C ASN A 55 -15.08 -22.18 -13.20
N ALA A 56 -16.02 -21.87 -14.11
CA ALA A 56 -16.35 -20.47 -14.41
C ALA A 56 -16.94 -19.77 -13.17
N LEU A 57 -16.47 -18.56 -12.91
CA LEU A 57 -16.94 -17.68 -11.83
C LEU A 57 -17.95 -16.67 -12.38
N SER A 58 -19.09 -16.55 -11.71
CA SER A 58 -20.01 -15.44 -11.91
C SER A 58 -19.50 -14.17 -11.22
N LEU A 59 -20.06 -13.01 -11.58
CA LEU A 59 -19.77 -11.75 -10.90
C LEU A 59 -20.05 -11.83 -9.39
N GLU A 60 -21.12 -12.51 -8.99
CA GLU A 60 -21.43 -12.72 -7.57
C GLU A 60 -20.36 -13.57 -6.86
N ALA A 61 -19.87 -14.64 -7.52
CA ALA A 61 -18.79 -15.45 -6.99
C ALA A 61 -17.48 -14.66 -6.87
N LEU A 62 -17.16 -13.82 -7.88
CA LEU A 62 -16.04 -12.89 -7.83
C LEU A 62 -16.16 -11.93 -6.63
N ARG A 63 -17.32 -11.30 -6.43
CA ARG A 63 -17.55 -10.39 -5.30
C ARG A 63 -17.37 -11.08 -3.95
N ARG A 64 -17.78 -12.33 -3.82
CA ARG A 64 -17.53 -13.13 -2.60
C ARG A 64 -16.04 -13.39 -2.38
N ILE A 65 -15.28 -13.65 -3.43
CA ILE A 65 -13.82 -13.81 -3.34
C ILE A 65 -13.19 -12.48 -2.92
N GLN A 66 -13.50 -11.38 -3.57
CA GLN A 66 -12.96 -10.06 -3.27
C GLN A 66 -13.26 -9.61 -1.83
N SER A 67 -14.43 -9.94 -1.31
CA SER A 67 -14.83 -9.64 0.08
C SER A 67 -14.37 -10.68 1.10
N ASN A 68 -13.61 -11.68 0.68
CA ASN A 68 -13.26 -12.83 1.52
C ASN A 68 -14.47 -13.45 2.25
N GLY A 69 -15.62 -13.51 1.57
CA GLY A 69 -16.88 -14.05 2.10
C GLY A 69 -17.64 -13.15 3.08
N LYS A 70 -17.17 -11.93 3.36
CA LYS A 70 -17.79 -11.03 4.35
C LYS A 70 -18.79 -10.02 3.76
N GLY A 71 -19.02 -10.02 2.45
CA GLY A 71 -20.13 -9.35 1.78
C GLY A 71 -20.16 -7.82 1.75
N GLU A 72 -19.50 -7.13 2.65
CA GLU A 72 -19.59 -5.66 2.83
C GLU A 72 -18.25 -4.93 2.73
N VAL A 73 -17.17 -5.61 2.42
CA VAL A 73 -15.86 -4.97 2.23
C VAL A 73 -15.83 -4.35 0.83
N GLY A 74 -15.34 -3.13 0.71
CA GLY A 74 -15.10 -2.50 -0.59
C GLY A 74 -14.28 -3.43 -1.48
N TYR A 75 -14.68 -3.56 -2.74
CA TYR A 75 -14.06 -4.54 -3.65
C TYR A 75 -12.73 -4.06 -4.22
N ASP A 76 -12.36 -2.82 -3.96
CA ASP A 76 -11.14 -2.16 -4.43
C ASP A 76 -10.87 -2.36 -5.94
N ASP A 77 -11.96 -2.53 -6.72
CA ASP A 77 -11.88 -2.67 -8.16
C ASP A 77 -12.13 -1.34 -8.85
N ALA A 78 -11.23 -1.02 -9.76
CA ALA A 78 -11.29 0.20 -10.54
C ALA A 78 -10.72 -0.01 -11.94
N LEU A 79 -11.27 0.72 -12.90
CA LEU A 79 -10.64 0.95 -14.19
C LEU A 79 -9.74 2.17 -14.07
N LEU A 80 -8.46 1.98 -14.31
CA LEU A 80 -7.43 3.02 -14.19
C LEU A 80 -6.82 3.31 -15.55
N ASP A 81 -6.28 4.50 -15.73
CA ASP A 81 -5.35 4.79 -16.80
C ASP A 81 -4.10 3.93 -16.65
N ALA A 82 -3.69 3.23 -17.71
CA ALA A 82 -2.58 2.29 -17.64
C ALA A 82 -1.21 2.94 -17.42
N THR A 83 -1.09 4.25 -17.62
CA THR A 83 0.17 5.01 -17.47
C THR A 83 0.23 5.73 -16.14
N THR A 84 -0.83 6.45 -15.78
CA THR A 84 -0.85 7.34 -14.59
C THR A 84 -1.49 6.69 -13.37
N LEU A 85 -2.19 5.57 -13.53
CA LEU A 85 -3.03 4.91 -12.52
C LEU A 85 -4.14 5.80 -11.94
N GLU A 86 -4.47 6.91 -12.60
CA GLU A 86 -5.65 7.71 -12.25
C GLU A 86 -6.93 6.92 -12.50
N ALA A 87 -7.88 7.01 -11.58
CA ALA A 87 -9.15 6.31 -11.69
C ALA A 87 -10.01 6.88 -12.81
N ILE A 88 -10.48 6.00 -13.71
CA ILE A 88 -11.43 6.29 -14.75
C ILE A 88 -12.85 5.94 -14.28
N ALA A 89 -12.99 4.78 -13.61
CA ALA A 89 -14.25 4.28 -13.09
C ALA A 89 -14.01 3.39 -11.88
N ILE A 90 -14.92 3.45 -10.90
CA ILE A 90 -14.92 2.59 -9.73
C ILE A 90 -16.01 1.54 -9.88
N GLY A 91 -15.72 0.29 -9.49
CA GLY A 91 -16.64 -0.84 -9.63
C GLY A 91 -17.06 -1.09 -11.09
N PRO A 92 -16.11 -1.13 -12.06
CA PRO A 92 -16.45 -1.10 -13.49
C PRO A 92 -17.05 -2.41 -14.01
N LEU A 93 -16.98 -3.48 -13.23
CA LEU A 93 -17.42 -4.81 -13.66
C LEU A 93 -18.93 -4.97 -13.48
N TYR A 94 -19.59 -5.52 -14.50
CA TYR A 94 -21.01 -5.85 -14.50
C TYR A 94 -21.27 -7.24 -15.08
N GLN A 95 -22.48 -7.74 -14.91
CA GLN A 95 -22.89 -8.99 -15.52
C GLN A 95 -23.69 -8.69 -16.79
N ASP A 96 -23.26 -9.27 -17.91
CA ASP A 96 -23.93 -9.18 -19.18
C ASP A 96 -25.24 -9.99 -19.21
N GLU A 97 -26.05 -9.76 -20.25
CA GLU A 97 -27.31 -10.49 -20.47
C GLU A 97 -27.06 -12.00 -20.60
N ASP A 98 -25.92 -12.40 -21.14
CA ASP A 98 -25.49 -13.80 -21.30
C ASP A 98 -24.84 -14.38 -20.04
N GLY A 99 -24.72 -13.60 -18.95
CA GLY A 99 -24.15 -14.02 -17.69
C GLY A 99 -22.62 -13.90 -17.62
N ALA A 100 -21.95 -13.41 -18.64
CA ALA A 100 -20.52 -13.13 -18.64
C ALA A 100 -20.19 -11.89 -17.79
N ILE A 101 -18.92 -11.74 -17.37
CA ILE A 101 -18.44 -10.53 -16.72
C ILE A 101 -18.02 -9.53 -17.79
N GLY A 102 -18.72 -8.41 -17.86
CA GLY A 102 -18.46 -7.33 -18.82
C GLY A 102 -17.72 -6.16 -18.20
N ILE A 103 -17.00 -5.44 -19.05
CA ILE A 103 -16.41 -4.14 -18.73
C ILE A 103 -16.41 -3.25 -19.98
N ASP A 104 -16.77 -1.99 -19.80
CA ASP A 104 -16.70 -0.98 -20.87
C ASP A 104 -15.45 -0.12 -20.69
N VAL A 105 -14.57 -0.11 -21.69
CA VAL A 105 -13.30 0.64 -21.68
C VAL A 105 -13.35 1.82 -22.65
N PRO A 106 -12.84 3.01 -22.28
CA PRO A 106 -12.74 4.14 -23.22
C PRO A 106 -11.93 3.79 -24.47
N THR A 107 -12.49 4.09 -25.63
CA THR A 107 -11.82 3.83 -26.92
C THR A 107 -10.59 4.72 -27.07
N GLY A 108 -9.46 4.12 -27.47
CA GLY A 108 -8.22 4.86 -27.76
C GLY A 108 -7.40 5.26 -26.52
N ARG A 109 -7.81 4.80 -25.33
CA ARG A 109 -7.06 4.99 -24.08
C ARG A 109 -6.59 3.62 -23.56
N ALA A 110 -5.31 3.51 -23.21
CA ALA A 110 -4.81 2.33 -22.52
C ALA A 110 -5.32 2.30 -21.08
N CYS A 111 -5.97 1.19 -20.71
CA CYS A 111 -6.58 1.02 -19.40
C CYS A 111 -6.06 -0.22 -18.70
N THR A 112 -6.00 -0.16 -17.38
CA THR A 112 -5.74 -1.33 -16.52
C THR A 112 -6.92 -1.49 -15.56
N LEU A 113 -7.39 -2.73 -15.42
CA LEU A 113 -8.33 -3.11 -14.37
C LEU A 113 -7.52 -3.49 -13.13
N THR A 114 -7.86 -2.91 -11.99
CA THR A 114 -7.38 -3.41 -10.68
C THR A 114 -8.53 -4.02 -9.90
N MET A 115 -8.23 -5.04 -9.12
CA MET A 115 -9.17 -5.66 -8.18
C MET A 115 -8.42 -6.49 -7.13
N SER A 116 -9.02 -6.72 -5.98
CA SER A 116 -8.49 -7.64 -4.98
C SER A 116 -8.61 -9.09 -5.44
N TRP A 117 -7.50 -9.82 -5.45
CA TRP A 117 -7.47 -11.23 -5.85
C TRP A 117 -6.55 -12.08 -4.97
N PRO A 118 -6.98 -13.26 -4.52
CA PRO A 118 -6.15 -14.17 -3.74
C PRO A 118 -5.09 -14.86 -4.61
N THR A 119 -3.89 -14.99 -4.07
CA THR A 119 -2.84 -15.88 -4.57
C THR A 119 -2.32 -16.73 -3.42
N SER A 120 -1.51 -17.73 -3.70
CA SER A 120 -0.81 -18.51 -2.66
C SER A 120 0.17 -17.66 -1.85
N HIS A 121 0.53 -16.50 -2.38
CA HIS A 121 1.38 -15.49 -1.75
C HIS A 121 0.59 -14.38 -1.05
N GLY A 122 -0.70 -14.58 -0.84
CA GLY A 122 -1.62 -13.63 -0.24
C GLY A 122 -2.46 -12.86 -1.27
N TYR A 123 -3.34 -11.99 -0.76
CA TYR A 123 -4.12 -11.14 -1.62
C TYR A 123 -3.29 -10.01 -2.20
N SER A 124 -3.52 -9.73 -3.46
CA SER A 124 -2.88 -8.67 -4.21
C SER A 124 -3.93 -7.73 -4.79
N ALA A 125 -3.56 -6.48 -5.03
CA ALA A 125 -4.23 -5.73 -6.07
C ALA A 125 -3.76 -6.31 -7.40
N LEU A 126 -4.59 -7.16 -8.01
CA LEU A 126 -4.37 -7.65 -9.35
C LEU A 126 -4.42 -6.47 -10.31
N MET A 127 -3.52 -6.39 -11.27
CA MET A 127 -3.55 -5.40 -12.35
C MET A 127 -3.53 -6.10 -13.70
N ALA A 128 -4.54 -5.79 -14.52
CA ALA A 128 -4.69 -6.35 -15.87
C ALA A 128 -4.73 -5.22 -16.90
N ASP A 129 -3.68 -5.05 -17.72
CA ASP A 129 -3.66 -4.10 -18.82
C ASP A 129 -4.60 -4.63 -19.91
N LEU A 130 -5.76 -3.99 -20.05
CA LEU A 130 -6.86 -4.50 -20.85
C LEU A 130 -6.57 -4.40 -22.35
N PRO A 131 -6.88 -5.46 -23.12
CA PRO A 131 -6.87 -5.41 -24.59
C PRO A 131 -7.90 -4.42 -25.14
N ALA A 132 -7.77 -4.08 -26.40
CA ALA A 132 -8.64 -3.08 -27.04
C ALA A 132 -10.07 -3.58 -27.31
N SER A 133 -10.29 -4.90 -27.44
CA SER A 133 -11.59 -5.50 -27.71
C SER A 133 -11.55 -7.02 -27.55
N GLY A 134 -12.70 -7.67 -27.52
CA GLY A 134 -12.84 -9.13 -27.59
C GLY A 134 -13.14 -9.81 -26.26
N GLU A 135 -12.95 -11.13 -26.26
CA GLU A 135 -13.14 -11.99 -25.10
C GLU A 135 -11.78 -12.45 -24.57
N HIS A 136 -11.56 -12.33 -23.27
CA HIS A 136 -10.26 -12.62 -22.66
C HIS A 136 -10.42 -13.35 -21.32
N ASP A 137 -9.47 -14.20 -21.00
CA ASP A 137 -9.32 -14.70 -19.62
C ASP A 137 -8.63 -13.61 -18.79
N LEU A 138 -9.28 -13.16 -17.72
CA LEU A 138 -8.80 -12.05 -16.91
C LEU A 138 -7.51 -12.38 -16.17
N LEU A 139 -7.36 -13.61 -15.68
CA LEU A 139 -6.14 -14.02 -14.97
C LEU A 139 -4.95 -14.14 -15.93
N GLU A 140 -5.19 -14.58 -17.19
CA GLU A 140 -4.15 -14.57 -18.22
C GLU A 140 -3.68 -13.14 -18.52
N VAL A 141 -4.62 -12.20 -18.70
CA VAL A 141 -4.28 -10.79 -18.93
C VAL A 141 -3.46 -10.23 -17.79
N ALA A 142 -3.87 -10.51 -16.55
CA ALA A 142 -3.16 -10.06 -15.36
C ALA A 142 -1.77 -10.70 -15.23
N ALA A 143 -1.65 -12.01 -15.41
CA ALA A 143 -0.38 -12.72 -15.35
C ALA A 143 0.59 -12.20 -16.43
N ARG A 144 0.10 -11.96 -17.63
CA ARG A 144 0.88 -11.40 -18.75
C ARG A 144 1.32 -9.96 -18.46
N THR A 145 0.42 -9.15 -17.89
CA THR A 145 0.73 -7.78 -17.44
C THR A 145 1.86 -7.79 -16.42
N LEU A 146 1.72 -8.60 -15.37
CA LEU A 146 2.71 -8.72 -14.31
C LEU A 146 4.06 -9.21 -14.86
N HIS A 147 4.05 -10.29 -15.65
CA HIS A 147 5.24 -10.87 -16.26
C HIS A 147 5.99 -9.87 -17.16
N ASN A 148 5.29 -9.12 -18.00
CA ASN A 148 5.89 -8.18 -18.93
C ASN A 148 6.48 -6.95 -18.24
N ARG A 149 5.77 -6.40 -17.26
CA ARG A 149 6.24 -5.21 -16.54
C ARG A 149 7.52 -5.42 -15.74
N GLN A 150 7.79 -6.64 -15.35
CA GLN A 150 9.01 -6.98 -14.60
C GLN A 150 10.21 -7.32 -15.49
N ALA A 151 10.02 -7.42 -16.81
CA ALA A 151 11.06 -7.91 -17.71
C ALA A 151 12.39 -7.13 -17.60
N GLU A 152 12.30 -5.82 -17.50
CA GLU A 152 13.47 -4.95 -17.41
C GLU A 152 14.21 -5.12 -16.07
N ARG A 153 13.49 -5.19 -14.95
CA ARG A 153 14.08 -5.43 -13.62
C ARG A 153 14.81 -6.78 -13.57
N TYR A 154 14.26 -7.82 -14.20
CA TYR A 154 14.91 -9.12 -14.32
C TYR A 154 16.20 -9.04 -15.14
N GLN A 155 16.18 -8.35 -16.27
CA GLN A 155 17.36 -8.18 -17.10
C GLN A 155 18.46 -7.44 -16.35
N GLN A 156 18.11 -6.38 -15.60
CA GLN A 156 19.04 -5.63 -14.77
C GLN A 156 19.63 -6.50 -13.64
N ALA A 157 18.79 -7.24 -12.92
CA ALA A 157 19.22 -8.13 -11.85
C ALA A 157 20.20 -9.23 -12.37
N ALA A 158 19.88 -9.84 -13.50
CA ALA A 158 20.74 -10.84 -14.14
C ALA A 158 22.07 -10.24 -14.61
N ALA A 159 22.05 -9.06 -15.23
CA ALA A 159 23.27 -8.37 -15.68
C ALA A 159 24.19 -7.98 -14.53
N GLN A 160 23.62 -7.69 -13.36
CA GLN A 160 24.37 -7.33 -12.15
C GLN A 160 24.78 -8.56 -11.31
N GLY A 161 24.35 -9.77 -11.68
CA GLY A 161 24.67 -11.01 -10.96
C GLY A 161 24.12 -11.03 -9.53
N ILE A 162 22.88 -10.52 -9.32
CA ILE A 162 22.29 -10.40 -8.00
C ILE A 162 21.98 -11.78 -7.43
N LYS A 163 22.52 -12.08 -6.25
CA LYS A 163 22.26 -13.35 -5.56
C LYS A 163 20.77 -13.46 -5.20
N GLY A 164 20.20 -14.66 -5.38
CA GLY A 164 18.77 -14.91 -5.13
C GLY A 164 17.89 -14.64 -6.36
N ALA A 165 18.40 -13.99 -7.41
CA ALA A 165 17.62 -13.76 -8.62
C ALA A 165 17.36 -15.06 -9.42
N ASP A 166 18.08 -16.16 -9.15
CA ASP A 166 17.88 -17.45 -9.83
C ASP A 166 16.51 -18.07 -9.54
N GLU A 167 16.03 -17.96 -8.28
CA GLU A 167 14.69 -18.42 -7.90
C GLU A 167 13.62 -17.61 -8.66
N ALA A 168 13.77 -16.30 -8.66
CA ALA A 168 12.90 -15.41 -9.39
C ALA A 168 12.89 -15.73 -10.90
N ALA A 169 14.06 -15.99 -11.49
CA ALA A 169 14.18 -16.36 -12.90
C ALA A 169 13.50 -17.71 -13.22
N THR A 170 13.60 -18.68 -12.32
CA THR A 170 12.95 -19.98 -12.46
C THR A 170 11.42 -19.84 -12.44
N LEU A 171 10.88 -19.10 -11.47
CA LEU A 171 9.45 -18.85 -11.36
C LEU A 171 8.93 -18.04 -12.57
N ARG A 172 9.70 -17.05 -13.02
CA ARG A 172 9.38 -16.29 -14.22
C ARG A 172 9.30 -17.17 -15.48
N ALA A 173 10.27 -18.11 -15.64
CA ALA A 173 10.24 -19.06 -16.75
C ALA A 173 9.03 -19.98 -16.70
N SER A 174 8.62 -20.41 -15.50
CA SER A 174 7.39 -21.19 -15.30
C SER A 174 6.14 -20.37 -15.70
N ALA A 175 6.06 -19.11 -15.29
CA ALA A 175 4.98 -18.22 -15.68
C ALA A 175 4.88 -18.12 -17.22
N GLN A 176 6.01 -17.94 -17.92
CA GLN A 176 6.04 -17.89 -19.39
C GLN A 176 5.54 -19.19 -20.01
N GLN A 177 5.95 -20.36 -19.50
CA GLN A 177 5.48 -21.65 -20.01
C GLN A 177 3.96 -21.80 -19.90
N PHE A 178 3.37 -21.40 -18.77
CA PHE A 178 1.92 -21.43 -18.59
C PHE A 178 1.21 -20.42 -19.51
N LEU A 179 1.76 -19.21 -19.70
CA LEU A 179 1.23 -18.21 -20.62
C LEU A 179 1.27 -18.68 -22.08
N ASP A 180 2.32 -19.39 -22.47
CA ASP A 180 2.42 -19.99 -23.81
C ASP A 180 1.37 -21.10 -23.98
N ALA A 181 1.16 -21.94 -22.97
CA ALA A 181 0.14 -22.98 -22.97
C ALA A 181 -1.29 -22.42 -23.05
N CYS A 182 -1.58 -21.25 -22.46
CA CYS A 182 -2.88 -20.57 -22.59
C CYS A 182 -3.24 -20.32 -24.05
N THR A 183 -2.27 -20.01 -24.91
CA THR A 183 -2.51 -19.71 -26.33
C THR A 183 -3.03 -20.92 -27.13
N THR A 184 -2.79 -22.13 -26.64
CA THR A 184 -3.18 -23.39 -27.31
C THR A 184 -4.30 -24.12 -26.57
N ALA A 185 -4.78 -23.59 -25.46
CA ALA A 185 -5.87 -24.16 -24.67
C ALA A 185 -7.15 -24.27 -25.48
N GLN A 186 -7.83 -25.43 -25.39
CA GLN A 186 -9.01 -25.74 -26.19
C GLN A 186 -10.34 -25.32 -25.54
N SER A 187 -10.30 -24.95 -24.26
CA SER A 187 -11.47 -24.51 -23.50
C SER A 187 -11.11 -23.36 -22.56
N TRP A 188 -12.11 -22.57 -22.17
CA TRP A 188 -11.94 -21.55 -21.13
C TRP A 188 -11.55 -22.13 -19.78
N ALA A 189 -12.03 -23.32 -19.46
CA ALA A 189 -11.66 -24.05 -18.23
C ALA A 189 -10.16 -24.42 -18.21
N ASP A 190 -9.63 -24.94 -19.32
CA ASP A 190 -8.21 -25.26 -19.42
C ASP A 190 -7.35 -24.00 -19.40
N ARG A 191 -7.79 -22.99 -20.15
CA ARG A 191 -7.10 -21.68 -20.21
C ARG A 191 -7.04 -21.02 -18.85
N GLY A 192 -8.15 -21.02 -18.10
CA GLY A 192 -8.20 -20.43 -16.77
C GLY A 192 -7.32 -21.15 -15.73
N ARG A 193 -7.24 -22.50 -15.75
CA ARG A 193 -6.28 -23.22 -14.91
C ARG A 193 -4.83 -22.85 -15.20
N LEU A 194 -4.49 -22.75 -16.48
CA LEU A 194 -3.15 -22.34 -16.91
C LEU A 194 -2.86 -20.88 -16.55
N ALA A 195 -3.85 -20.01 -16.72
CA ALA A 195 -3.76 -18.59 -16.37
C ALA A 195 -3.55 -18.39 -14.86
N ASN A 196 -4.28 -19.14 -14.02
CA ASN A 196 -4.07 -19.11 -12.58
C ASN A 196 -2.65 -19.57 -12.21
N SER A 197 -2.15 -20.68 -12.81
CA SER A 197 -0.79 -21.15 -12.60
C SER A 197 0.27 -20.14 -13.06
N ALA A 198 0.00 -19.43 -14.15
CA ALA A 198 0.85 -18.36 -14.65
C ALA A 198 0.91 -17.17 -13.67
N LEU A 199 -0.25 -16.76 -13.13
CA LEU A 199 -0.36 -15.68 -12.17
C LEU A 199 0.38 -16.02 -10.87
N GLU A 200 0.17 -17.23 -10.33
CA GLU A 200 0.87 -17.72 -9.14
C GLU A 200 2.40 -17.69 -9.33
N SER A 201 2.87 -18.20 -10.47
CA SER A 201 4.29 -18.22 -10.78
C SER A 201 4.86 -16.81 -10.99
N ALA A 202 4.11 -15.90 -11.62
CA ALA A 202 4.53 -14.52 -11.82
C ALA A 202 4.54 -13.73 -10.50
N ALA A 203 3.59 -13.97 -9.61
CA ALA A 203 3.53 -13.37 -8.28
C ALA A 203 4.71 -13.83 -7.41
N GLY A 204 4.97 -15.13 -7.36
CA GLY A 204 6.14 -15.67 -6.65
C GLY A 204 7.45 -15.15 -7.21
N ALA A 205 7.55 -15.01 -8.53
CA ALA A 205 8.72 -14.45 -9.20
C ALA A 205 8.99 -12.99 -8.78
N GLN A 206 7.94 -12.16 -8.69
CA GLN A 206 8.09 -10.78 -8.23
C GLN A 206 8.59 -10.72 -6.79
N ILE A 207 7.96 -11.47 -5.89
CA ILE A 207 8.34 -11.48 -4.47
C ILE A 207 9.80 -11.91 -4.30
N ALA A 208 10.22 -12.97 -5.01
CA ALA A 208 11.59 -13.43 -4.97
C ALA A 208 12.57 -12.38 -5.52
N LEU A 209 12.21 -11.69 -6.62
CA LEU A 209 13.02 -10.62 -7.18
C LEU A 209 13.13 -9.42 -6.24
N ASP A 210 12.01 -8.98 -5.68
CA ASP A 210 11.98 -7.85 -4.74
C ASP A 210 12.88 -8.11 -3.53
N ARG A 211 12.81 -9.33 -2.95
CA ARG A 211 13.70 -9.75 -1.86
C ARG A 211 15.17 -9.73 -2.26
N ALA A 212 15.49 -10.29 -3.42
CA ALA A 212 16.87 -10.33 -3.92
C ALA A 212 17.44 -8.91 -4.13
N LEU A 213 16.61 -7.97 -4.61
CA LEU A 213 17.00 -6.59 -4.87
C LEU A 213 17.26 -5.78 -3.59
N VAL A 214 16.73 -6.17 -2.43
CA VAL A 214 16.99 -5.45 -1.16
C VAL A 214 18.48 -5.34 -0.85
N ALA A 215 19.29 -6.31 -1.26
CA ALA A 215 20.74 -6.25 -1.11
C ALA A 215 21.38 -5.06 -1.87
N GLN A 216 20.70 -4.53 -2.88
CA GLN A 216 21.12 -3.39 -3.71
C GLN A 216 20.53 -2.06 -3.28
N ALA A 217 19.63 -2.08 -2.28
CA ALA A 217 19.02 -0.84 -1.78
C ALA A 217 20.10 0.17 -1.34
N PRO A 218 19.82 1.49 -1.44
CA PRO A 218 20.75 2.51 -0.98
C PRO A 218 21.29 2.22 0.42
N GLN A 219 22.58 2.48 0.67
CA GLN A 219 23.20 2.16 1.96
C GLN A 219 22.60 2.96 3.12
N ASP A 220 22.09 4.13 2.83
CA ASP A 220 21.42 5.03 3.77
C ASP A 220 19.90 4.78 3.91
N ALA A 221 19.36 3.81 3.17
CA ALA A 221 17.98 3.41 3.36
C ALA A 221 17.78 2.80 4.74
N ILE A 222 16.66 3.14 5.38
CA ILE A 222 16.38 2.87 6.79
C ILE A 222 15.31 1.78 6.97
N ILE A 223 15.30 1.19 8.16
CA ILE A 223 14.18 0.35 8.64
C ILE A 223 13.36 1.19 9.60
N GLY A 224 12.04 1.20 9.40
CA GLY A 224 11.09 1.98 10.20
C GLY A 224 10.37 1.17 11.26
N VAL A 225 10.20 1.77 12.43
CA VAL A 225 9.29 1.32 13.49
C VAL A 225 8.42 2.50 13.91
N THR A 226 7.23 2.24 14.48
CA THR A 226 6.35 3.30 14.97
C THR A 226 6.18 3.22 16.47
N PHE A 227 6.35 4.34 17.15
CA PHE A 227 6.04 4.51 18.56
C PHE A 227 4.74 5.33 18.68
N THR A 228 3.65 4.63 18.93
CA THR A 228 2.30 5.19 19.06
C THR A 228 2.08 5.92 20.41
N ARG A 229 3.03 5.84 21.31
CA ARG A 229 3.12 6.54 22.59
C ARG A 229 4.59 6.77 22.96
N VAL A 230 4.85 7.60 23.95
CA VAL A 230 6.19 7.77 24.49
C VAL A 230 6.74 6.39 24.93
N PRO A 231 7.82 5.91 24.30
CA PRO A 231 8.41 4.62 24.63
C PRO A 231 9.23 4.70 25.90
N THR A 232 9.40 3.56 26.56
CA THR A 232 10.40 3.39 27.61
C THR A 232 11.79 3.24 27.00
N THR A 233 12.83 3.50 27.79
CA THR A 233 14.23 3.27 27.35
C THR A 233 14.47 1.80 26.97
N ALA A 234 13.81 0.85 27.65
CA ALA A 234 13.91 -0.56 27.33
C ALA A 234 13.32 -0.88 25.93
N GLU A 235 12.22 -0.24 25.57
CA GLU A 235 11.58 -0.39 24.25
C GLU A 235 12.46 0.18 23.13
N ILE A 236 13.07 1.35 23.35
CA ILE A 236 14.03 1.93 22.40
C ILE A 236 15.24 0.99 22.24
N THR A 237 15.80 0.51 23.35
CA THR A 237 16.94 -0.41 23.32
C THR A 237 16.58 -1.70 22.61
N ALA A 238 15.39 -2.25 22.79
CA ALA A 238 14.93 -3.45 22.07
C ALA A 238 14.80 -3.22 20.56
N ALA A 239 14.32 -2.05 20.14
CA ALA A 239 14.22 -1.69 18.71
C ALA A 239 15.60 -1.58 18.04
N LEU A 240 16.60 -1.11 18.78
CA LEU A 240 17.96 -0.87 18.26
C LEU A 240 18.93 -2.02 18.52
N ALA A 241 18.53 -3.02 19.32
CA ALA A 241 19.38 -4.16 19.68
C ALA A 241 19.64 -5.11 18.51
N PRO A 242 20.71 -5.93 18.57
CA PRO A 242 21.03 -6.93 17.56
C PRO A 242 19.94 -7.99 17.29
N GLY A 243 19.06 -8.25 18.27
CA GLY A 243 17.90 -9.15 18.11
C GLY A 243 16.64 -8.49 17.55
N GLY A 244 16.67 -7.18 17.41
CA GLY A 244 15.58 -6.38 16.89
C GLY A 244 15.87 -5.82 15.50
N PRO A 245 15.08 -4.87 15.01
CA PRO A 245 15.30 -4.20 13.71
C PRO A 245 16.70 -3.61 13.56
N GLY A 246 17.32 -3.13 14.65
CA GLY A 246 18.70 -2.61 14.67
C GLY A 246 19.79 -3.67 14.54
N GLY A 247 19.46 -4.96 14.53
CA GLY A 247 20.43 -6.06 14.33
C GLY A 247 21.00 -6.17 12.92
N GLY A 248 20.51 -5.40 11.99
CA GLY A 248 20.96 -5.37 10.61
C GLY A 248 21.98 -4.27 10.32
N LYS A 249 22.27 -4.11 9.02
CA LYS A 249 23.24 -3.12 8.50
C LYS A 249 22.65 -1.71 8.39
N ARG A 250 21.32 -1.60 8.35
CA ARG A 250 20.61 -0.33 8.14
C ARG A 250 20.27 0.33 9.46
N LYS A 251 20.26 1.65 9.48
CA LYS A 251 19.79 2.39 10.63
C LYS A 251 18.29 2.17 10.83
N VAL A 252 17.88 2.18 12.09
CA VAL A 252 16.45 2.20 12.45
C VAL A 252 16.03 3.65 12.64
N SER A 253 14.90 4.01 12.05
CA SER A 253 14.20 5.26 12.32
C SER A 253 12.90 4.96 13.05
N ALA A 254 12.68 5.64 14.18
CA ALA A 254 11.42 5.55 14.91
C ALA A 254 10.49 6.69 14.50
N ARG A 255 9.29 6.34 14.02
CA ARG A 255 8.21 7.29 13.77
C ARG A 255 7.46 7.53 15.07
N LEU A 256 7.38 8.80 15.47
CA LEU A 256 6.82 9.25 16.75
C LEU A 256 5.44 9.84 16.51
N VAL A 257 4.40 9.18 17.04
CA VAL A 257 3.00 9.65 16.97
C VAL A 257 2.71 10.52 18.18
N ILE A 258 2.78 11.83 18.00
CA ILE A 258 2.75 12.81 19.08
C ILE A 258 1.31 13.30 19.29
N GLY A 259 0.80 13.16 20.52
CA GLY A 259 -0.51 13.61 20.93
C GLY A 259 -0.62 15.13 21.05
N ASP A 260 -0.58 15.65 22.28
CA ASP A 260 -0.72 17.08 22.55
C ASP A 260 0.64 17.78 22.71
N PRO A 261 1.05 18.66 21.77
CA PRO A 261 2.33 19.40 21.89
C PRO A 261 2.34 20.40 23.05
N HIS A 262 1.23 20.68 23.69
CA HIS A 262 1.13 21.56 24.86
C HIS A 262 1.20 20.78 26.18
N ASP A 263 1.13 19.45 26.16
CA ASP A 263 1.41 18.63 27.35
C ASP A 263 2.92 18.58 27.60
N ALA A 264 3.35 19.32 28.63
CA ALA A 264 4.76 19.43 28.96
C ALA A 264 5.39 18.10 29.39
N GLN A 265 4.59 17.19 29.98
CA GLN A 265 5.07 15.87 30.39
C GLN A 265 5.27 14.96 29.18
N GLU A 266 4.29 14.92 28.27
CA GLU A 266 4.40 14.18 27.01
C GLU A 266 5.60 14.66 26.19
N MET A 267 5.75 15.97 26.03
CA MET A 267 6.85 16.55 25.26
C MET A 267 8.22 16.32 25.88
N ALA A 268 8.32 16.29 27.23
CA ALA A 268 9.56 15.90 27.92
C ALA A 268 9.89 14.43 27.67
N GLY A 269 8.87 13.56 27.66
CA GLY A 269 9.02 12.14 27.30
C GLY A 269 9.53 11.95 25.86
N TRP A 270 8.95 12.65 24.89
CA TRP A 270 9.38 12.57 23.50
C TRP A 270 10.81 13.09 23.29
N ARG A 271 11.21 14.18 23.94
CA ARG A 271 12.62 14.64 23.92
C ARG A 271 13.57 13.58 24.44
N THR A 272 13.24 12.97 25.58
CA THR A 272 14.03 11.87 26.14
C THR A 272 14.11 10.68 25.19
N ALA A 273 13.03 10.38 24.46
CA ALA A 273 13.03 9.32 23.45
C ALA A 273 13.95 9.66 22.26
N VAL A 274 13.90 10.88 21.73
CA VAL A 274 14.79 11.36 20.66
C VAL A 274 16.26 11.28 21.09
N ASP A 275 16.59 11.81 22.26
CA ASP A 275 17.95 11.75 22.83
C ASP A 275 18.44 10.30 22.97
N SER A 276 17.56 9.40 23.45
CA SER A 276 17.87 7.98 23.62
C SER A 276 18.05 7.25 22.30
N LEU A 277 17.25 7.58 21.27
CA LEU A 277 17.43 7.06 19.91
C LEU A 277 18.79 7.45 19.35
N HIS A 278 19.14 8.74 19.40
CA HIS A 278 20.41 9.26 18.90
C HIS A 278 21.60 8.68 19.65
N ALA A 279 21.53 8.59 20.98
CA ALA A 279 22.61 8.01 21.80
C ALA A 279 22.91 6.54 21.42
N GLN A 280 21.94 5.83 20.86
CA GLN A 280 22.05 4.45 20.42
C GLN A 280 22.20 4.29 18.89
N GLY A 281 22.37 5.41 18.14
CA GLY A 281 22.59 5.40 16.70
C GLY A 281 21.34 5.27 15.85
N GLY A 282 20.15 5.36 16.44
CA GLY A 282 18.85 5.43 15.77
C GLY A 282 18.56 6.84 15.23
N LEU A 283 17.45 6.96 14.50
CA LEU A 283 16.92 8.21 13.96
C LEU A 283 15.48 8.44 14.45
N ALA A 284 15.08 9.71 14.49
CA ALA A 284 13.71 10.10 14.86
C ALA A 284 12.98 10.74 13.68
N LEU A 285 11.79 10.21 13.37
CA LEU A 285 10.80 10.80 12.46
C LEU A 285 9.62 11.26 13.31
N ALA A 286 9.39 12.55 13.45
CA ALA A 286 8.24 13.05 14.19
C ALA A 286 7.06 13.39 13.27
N GLN A 287 5.88 12.95 13.64
CA GLN A 287 4.64 13.25 12.95
C GLN A 287 4.09 14.60 13.44
N ILE A 288 3.76 15.50 12.51
CA ILE A 288 3.12 16.77 12.88
C ILE A 288 1.73 16.52 13.46
N CYS A 289 0.96 15.63 12.84
CA CYS A 289 -0.41 15.35 13.26
C CYS A 289 -0.86 13.99 12.73
N ASP A 290 -1.52 13.20 13.57
CA ASP A 290 -2.24 12.01 13.10
C ASP A 290 -3.37 12.41 12.14
N SER A 291 -3.63 11.61 11.13
CA SER A 291 -4.64 11.87 10.10
C SER A 291 -6.03 12.07 10.68
N LEU A 292 -6.37 11.34 11.74
CA LEU A 292 -7.68 11.40 12.39
C LEU A 292 -7.95 12.72 13.12
N ASP A 293 -6.89 13.43 13.53
CA ASP A 293 -7.00 14.69 14.25
C ASP A 293 -6.92 15.91 13.30
N MET A 294 -6.44 15.72 12.06
CA MET A 294 -6.17 16.81 11.13
C MET A 294 -7.41 17.65 10.80
N ALA A 295 -8.56 17.01 10.60
CA ALA A 295 -9.81 17.69 10.25
C ALA A 295 -10.31 18.64 11.37
N ALA A 296 -10.01 18.33 12.63
CA ALA A 296 -10.45 19.10 13.79
C ALA A 296 -9.64 20.41 14.00
N LEU A 297 -8.46 20.52 13.36
CA LEU A 297 -7.60 21.71 13.49
C LEU A 297 -7.93 22.74 12.41
N ASP A 298 -8.34 23.94 12.79
CA ASP A 298 -8.36 25.08 11.88
C ASP A 298 -6.93 25.54 11.55
N ASP A 299 -6.79 26.49 10.64
CA ASP A 299 -5.49 26.99 10.18
C ASP A 299 -4.62 27.55 11.31
N THR A 300 -5.22 28.27 12.26
CA THR A 300 -4.50 28.85 13.40
C THR A 300 -4.02 27.78 14.38
N ALA A 301 -4.90 26.82 14.69
CA ALA A 301 -4.55 25.70 15.55
C ALA A 301 -3.47 24.82 14.91
N TRP A 302 -3.56 24.60 13.59
CA TRP A 302 -2.54 23.89 12.83
C TRP A 302 -1.17 24.56 12.93
N ASP A 303 -1.08 25.84 12.61
CA ASP A 303 0.19 26.60 12.65
C ASP A 303 0.75 26.66 14.07
N THR A 304 -0.11 26.82 15.08
CA THR A 304 0.28 26.76 16.50
C THR A 304 0.88 25.41 16.88
N ARG A 305 0.26 24.30 16.43
CA ARG A 305 0.75 22.95 16.64
C ARG A 305 2.13 22.73 15.99
N VAL A 306 2.26 23.09 14.71
CA VAL A 306 3.54 23.00 13.98
C VAL A 306 4.64 23.76 14.72
N ASP A 307 4.35 24.99 15.12
CA ASP A 307 5.28 25.83 15.87
C ASP A 307 5.70 25.26 17.23
N ALA A 308 4.75 24.69 17.95
CA ALA A 308 5.00 24.07 19.23
C ALA A 308 5.90 22.84 19.10
N LEU A 309 5.62 21.95 18.12
CA LEU A 309 6.37 20.74 17.88
C LEU A 309 7.82 21.02 17.46
N ILE A 310 8.04 21.89 16.48
CA ILE A 310 9.39 22.24 16.01
C ILE A 310 10.22 22.85 17.15
N ARG A 311 9.63 23.68 18.00
CA ARG A 311 10.34 24.22 19.17
C ARG A 311 10.63 23.19 20.25
N ALA A 312 9.71 22.26 20.45
CA ALA A 312 9.85 21.25 21.49
C ALA A 312 10.82 20.13 21.12
N LEU A 313 10.97 19.82 19.84
CA LEU A 313 11.78 18.71 19.32
C LEU A 313 12.73 19.20 18.20
N PRO A 314 13.69 20.09 18.53
CA PRO A 314 14.55 20.72 17.52
C PRO A 314 15.52 19.73 16.84
N ASP A 315 15.80 18.60 17.50
CA ASP A 315 16.82 17.63 17.07
C ASP A 315 16.23 16.43 16.31
N VAL A 316 14.96 16.50 15.88
CA VAL A 316 14.33 15.48 15.06
C VAL A 316 14.96 15.46 13.67
N ASP A 317 15.32 14.26 13.18
CA ASP A 317 15.98 14.09 11.88
C ASP A 317 15.01 14.28 10.71
N THR A 318 13.73 13.96 10.91
CA THR A 318 12.73 13.91 9.85
C THR A 318 11.37 14.37 10.39
N TRP A 319 10.66 15.20 9.64
CA TRP A 319 9.29 15.61 9.94
C TRP A 319 8.31 15.03 8.93
N GLU A 320 7.33 14.27 9.40
CA GLU A 320 6.17 13.90 8.62
C GLU A 320 5.18 15.06 8.60
N ILE A 321 5.20 15.81 7.49
CA ILE A 321 4.46 17.06 7.31
C ILE A 321 2.97 16.87 7.02
N GLY A 322 2.58 15.67 6.63
CA GLY A 322 1.21 15.24 6.41
C GLY A 322 1.13 13.73 6.45
N ASN A 323 0.14 13.22 7.20
CA ASN A 323 -0.13 11.79 7.36
C ASN A 323 -1.41 11.42 6.62
N GLU A 324 -1.34 10.32 5.87
CA GLU A 324 -2.45 9.72 5.10
C GLU A 324 -3.17 10.71 4.18
N ILE A 325 -2.41 11.64 3.59
CA ILE A 325 -2.95 12.64 2.67
C ILE A 325 -3.61 11.92 1.48
N GLY A 326 -4.89 12.25 1.25
CA GLY A 326 -5.77 11.54 0.30
C GLY A 326 -6.84 10.70 0.98
N GLY A 327 -6.81 10.55 2.31
CA GLY A 327 -7.94 10.01 3.06
C GLY A 327 -9.14 10.96 3.04
N ASP A 328 -10.34 10.44 2.81
CA ASP A 328 -11.57 11.24 2.71
C ASP A 328 -12.02 11.86 4.05
N TRP A 329 -11.50 11.36 5.18
CA TRP A 329 -11.75 11.86 6.53
C TRP A 329 -10.94 13.11 6.91
N LEU A 330 -9.90 13.47 6.12
CA LEU A 330 -9.00 14.59 6.45
C LEU A 330 -9.65 15.98 6.34
N GLY A 331 -10.79 16.06 5.71
CA GLY A 331 -11.48 17.32 5.45
C GLY A 331 -10.79 18.19 4.40
N ALA A 332 -11.37 19.36 4.15
CA ALA A 332 -10.83 20.30 3.19
C ALA A 332 -9.51 20.92 3.69
N GLY A 333 -8.57 21.17 2.78
CA GLY A 333 -7.33 21.89 3.09
C GLY A 333 -6.19 21.06 3.65
N ALA A 334 -6.28 19.71 3.67
CA ALA A 334 -5.22 18.84 4.16
C ALA A 334 -3.87 19.09 3.47
N VAL A 335 -3.86 19.22 2.13
CA VAL A 335 -2.65 19.55 1.36
C VAL A 335 -2.11 20.93 1.71
N ALA A 336 -2.97 21.92 1.91
CA ALA A 336 -2.54 23.27 2.29
C ALA A 336 -1.91 23.28 3.71
N LYS A 337 -2.47 22.52 4.64
CA LYS A 337 -1.90 22.30 5.98
C LYS A 337 -0.52 21.64 5.88
N ALA A 338 -0.39 20.56 5.13
CA ALA A 338 0.89 19.89 4.90
C ALA A 338 1.93 20.83 4.27
N GLN A 339 1.53 21.65 3.30
CA GLN A 339 2.42 22.64 2.68
C GLN A 339 2.91 23.70 3.66
N ARG A 340 2.05 24.19 4.57
CA ARG A 340 2.46 25.12 5.63
C ARG A 340 3.46 24.48 6.60
N ALA A 341 3.18 23.23 7.02
CA ALA A 341 4.11 22.48 7.86
C ALA A 341 5.48 22.30 7.17
N ALA A 342 5.50 21.92 5.88
CA ALA A 342 6.72 21.77 5.11
C ALA A 342 7.55 23.06 5.05
N LYS A 343 6.90 24.20 4.80
CA LYS A 343 7.57 25.50 4.80
C LYS A 343 8.18 25.81 6.15
N ALA A 344 7.41 25.64 7.24
CA ALA A 344 7.91 25.91 8.60
C ALA A 344 9.10 25.00 8.97
N VAL A 345 9.06 23.72 8.60
CA VAL A 345 10.18 22.79 8.81
C VAL A 345 11.42 23.26 8.04
N ARG A 346 11.30 23.56 6.75
CA ARG A 346 12.43 24.00 5.90
C ARG A 346 13.02 25.33 6.31
N GLU A 347 12.22 26.24 6.83
CA GLU A 347 12.68 27.55 7.27
C GLU A 347 13.40 27.51 8.62
N ARG A 348 13.09 26.52 9.46
CA ARG A 348 13.48 26.54 10.87
C ARG A 348 14.36 25.38 11.30
N THR A 349 14.49 24.36 10.47
CA THR A 349 15.27 23.14 10.74
C THR A 349 16.06 22.72 9.51
N SER A 350 16.98 21.76 9.71
CA SER A 350 17.65 21.04 8.63
C SER A 350 17.08 19.64 8.40
N ALA A 351 15.93 19.32 9.02
CA ALA A 351 15.33 18.00 8.96
C ALA A 351 14.76 17.69 7.58
N THR A 352 14.76 16.43 7.23
CA THR A 352 14.11 15.88 6.05
C THR A 352 12.59 16.02 6.16
N THR A 353 11.90 16.33 5.08
CA THR A 353 10.43 16.41 5.01
C THR A 353 9.85 15.15 4.38
N VAL A 354 8.86 14.55 5.02
CA VAL A 354 8.12 13.37 4.53
C VAL A 354 6.65 13.70 4.34
N LEU A 355 6.10 13.35 3.18
CA LEU A 355 4.67 13.37 2.92
C LEU A 355 4.16 11.93 2.82
N THR A 356 3.31 11.51 3.74
CA THR A 356 2.67 10.19 3.71
C THR A 356 1.30 10.29 3.04
N LEU A 357 1.13 9.53 1.95
CA LEU A 357 -0.12 9.43 1.20
C LEU A 357 -0.89 8.18 1.63
N TYR A 358 -2.22 8.24 1.64
CA TYR A 358 -3.06 7.08 1.88
C TYR A 358 -3.14 6.21 0.62
N TYR A 359 -2.81 4.92 0.77
CA TYR A 359 -2.86 3.98 -0.34
C TYR A 359 -4.27 3.41 -0.52
N GLN A 360 -4.89 3.73 -1.65
CA GLN A 360 -6.11 3.12 -2.17
C GLN A 360 -6.19 3.36 -3.68
N LEU A 361 -6.60 2.35 -4.45
CA LEU A 361 -6.74 2.45 -5.91
C LEU A 361 -8.18 2.52 -6.35
N GLY A 362 -9.07 1.77 -5.69
CA GLY A 362 -10.48 1.71 -6.00
C GLY A 362 -11.33 2.05 -4.79
N GLN A 363 -11.75 3.30 -4.64
CA GLN A 363 -12.66 3.75 -3.60
C GLN A 363 -13.98 4.26 -4.18
N ALA A 364 -15.01 4.39 -3.33
CA ALA A 364 -16.34 4.82 -3.75
C ALA A 364 -16.34 6.15 -4.52
N ASP A 365 -15.46 7.08 -4.14
CA ASP A 365 -15.23 8.33 -4.89
C ASP A 365 -13.87 8.26 -5.60
N PRO A 366 -13.86 8.29 -6.96
CA PRO A 366 -12.62 8.27 -7.74
C PRO A 366 -11.65 9.40 -7.40
N ALA A 367 -12.13 10.52 -6.85
CA ALA A 367 -11.29 11.65 -6.46
C ALA A 367 -10.32 11.32 -5.32
N PHE A 368 -10.61 10.30 -4.52
CA PHE A 368 -9.76 9.83 -3.44
C PHE A 368 -8.88 8.62 -3.81
N SER A 369 -9.01 8.10 -5.04
CA SER A 369 -8.00 7.16 -5.55
C SER A 369 -6.63 7.83 -5.56
N LEU A 370 -5.60 7.14 -5.07
CA LEU A 370 -4.26 7.69 -4.80
C LEU A 370 -3.76 8.62 -5.91
N PHE A 371 -3.71 8.14 -7.14
CA PHE A 371 -3.11 8.92 -8.23
C PHE A 371 -4.03 10.01 -8.78
N SER A 372 -5.34 9.83 -8.73
CA SER A 372 -6.30 10.89 -9.02
C SER A 372 -6.16 12.05 -8.02
N TYR A 373 -6.04 11.71 -6.74
CA TYR A 373 -5.82 12.70 -5.69
C TYR A 373 -4.47 13.42 -5.85
N VAL A 374 -3.38 12.66 -6.08
CA VAL A 374 -2.04 13.22 -6.30
C VAL A 374 -2.03 14.19 -7.48
N THR A 375 -2.64 13.82 -8.61
CA THR A 375 -2.67 14.66 -9.80
C THR A 375 -3.45 15.95 -9.56
N LYS A 376 -4.59 15.85 -8.87
CA LYS A 376 -5.51 16.98 -8.71
C LYS A 376 -5.13 17.90 -7.55
N GLU A 377 -4.77 17.34 -6.39
CA GLU A 377 -4.66 18.10 -5.14
C GLU A 377 -3.19 18.35 -4.73
N VAL A 378 -2.26 17.41 -5.01
CA VAL A 378 -0.86 17.55 -4.60
C VAL A 378 -0.09 18.32 -5.68
N THR A 379 -0.18 19.63 -5.61
CA THR A 379 0.38 20.55 -6.62
C THR A 379 1.91 20.68 -6.54
N GLN A 380 2.54 21.21 -7.59
CA GLN A 380 3.99 21.40 -7.64
C GLN A 380 4.58 22.15 -6.42
N PRO A 381 3.95 23.22 -5.90
CA PRO A 381 4.48 23.94 -4.73
C PRO A 381 4.66 23.12 -3.46
N ILE A 382 3.86 22.07 -3.24
CA ILE A 382 4.12 21.15 -2.12
C ILE A 382 5.15 20.10 -2.54
N ARG A 383 5.10 19.56 -3.76
CA ARG A 383 6.08 18.57 -4.24
C ARG A 383 7.52 19.09 -4.13
N ASP A 384 7.76 20.37 -4.40
CA ASP A 384 9.07 21.02 -4.28
C ASP A 384 9.58 21.10 -2.82
N LEU A 385 8.71 20.85 -1.85
CA LEU A 385 9.02 20.88 -0.42
C LEU A 385 9.16 19.47 0.20
N VAL A 386 8.96 18.41 -0.58
CA VAL A 386 8.94 17.02 -0.11
C VAL A 386 10.22 16.31 -0.50
N ASP A 387 11.03 15.92 0.49
CA ASP A 387 12.26 15.16 0.26
C ASP A 387 11.94 13.66 0.10
N VAL A 388 10.91 13.19 0.78
CA VAL A 388 10.46 11.79 0.76
C VAL A 388 8.95 11.74 0.61
N VAL A 389 8.46 10.97 -0.34
CA VAL A 389 7.05 10.61 -0.43
C VAL A 389 6.87 9.15 0.03
N GLY A 390 5.96 8.94 0.95
CA GLY A 390 5.67 7.63 1.52
C GLY A 390 4.22 7.20 1.32
N LEU A 391 3.97 5.92 1.50
CA LEU A 391 2.64 5.36 1.54
C LEU A 391 2.30 4.86 2.95
N SER A 392 1.07 5.13 3.39
CA SER A 392 0.40 4.40 4.45
C SER A 392 -0.35 3.23 3.82
N VAL A 393 0.00 2.00 4.23
CA VAL A 393 -0.48 0.76 3.62
C VAL A 393 -1.12 -0.13 4.67
N TYR A 394 -2.39 -0.42 4.51
CA TYR A 394 -3.14 -1.38 5.31
C TYR A 394 -3.72 -2.45 4.38
N PRO A 395 -2.98 -3.54 4.11
CA PRO A 395 -3.37 -4.52 3.10
C PRO A 395 -4.72 -5.19 3.36
N GLN A 396 -5.20 -5.21 4.61
CA GLN A 396 -6.54 -5.72 4.94
C GLN A 396 -7.67 -4.81 4.48
N LEU A 397 -7.40 -3.54 4.25
CA LEU A 397 -8.34 -2.57 3.68
C LEU A 397 -8.14 -2.46 2.17
N HIS A 398 -6.89 -2.26 1.75
CA HIS A 398 -6.49 -2.08 0.36
C HIS A 398 -5.27 -2.95 0.06
N PRO A 399 -5.45 -4.16 -0.51
CA PRO A 399 -4.33 -5.03 -0.85
C PRO A 399 -3.37 -4.34 -1.82
N LEU A 400 -2.08 -4.35 -1.49
CA LEU A 400 -1.02 -3.87 -2.38
C LEU A 400 -0.45 -5.03 -3.20
N GLY A 401 0.13 -6.02 -2.54
CA GLY A 401 0.60 -7.26 -3.16
C GLY A 401 1.44 -7.03 -4.40
N THR A 402 1.13 -7.76 -5.46
CA THR A 402 1.87 -7.71 -6.73
C THR A 402 1.75 -6.37 -7.48
N ALA A 403 0.86 -5.48 -7.08
CA ALA A 403 0.80 -4.12 -7.61
C ALA A 403 1.90 -3.20 -7.07
N ALA A 404 2.62 -3.61 -6.01
CA ALA A 404 3.57 -2.76 -5.29
C ALA A 404 4.60 -2.08 -6.20
N ASP A 405 5.26 -2.83 -7.07
CA ASP A 405 6.27 -2.27 -7.98
C ASP A 405 5.70 -1.19 -8.90
N ARG A 406 4.51 -1.46 -9.49
CA ARG A 406 3.85 -0.50 -10.38
C ARG A 406 3.39 0.75 -9.63
N VAL A 407 2.81 0.58 -8.46
CA VAL A 407 2.35 1.69 -7.61
C VAL A 407 3.52 2.57 -7.19
N LEU A 408 4.60 1.97 -6.67
CA LEU A 408 5.77 2.72 -6.24
C LEU A 408 6.50 3.38 -7.42
N SER A 409 6.54 2.75 -8.60
CA SER A 409 7.12 3.36 -9.81
C SER A 409 6.29 4.53 -10.34
N THR A 410 4.96 4.44 -10.26
CA THR A 410 4.09 5.56 -10.62
C THR A 410 4.21 6.71 -9.62
N LEU A 411 4.42 6.38 -8.35
CA LEU A 411 4.66 7.38 -7.30
C LEU A 411 6.00 8.11 -7.53
N ASP A 412 7.07 7.39 -7.85
CA ASP A 412 8.38 7.95 -8.23
C ASP A 412 8.24 8.91 -9.42
N ALA A 413 7.53 8.48 -10.47
CA ALA A 413 7.27 9.35 -11.63
C ALA A 413 6.48 10.62 -11.27
N ALA A 414 5.59 10.55 -10.28
CA ALA A 414 4.84 11.72 -9.79
C ALA A 414 5.68 12.65 -8.90
N PHE A 415 6.74 12.14 -8.27
CA PHE A 415 7.62 12.87 -7.36
C PHE A 415 9.11 12.68 -7.71
N PRO A 416 9.55 13.09 -8.90
CA PRO A 416 10.87 12.75 -9.43
C PRO A 416 12.06 13.35 -8.65
N ALA A 417 11.80 14.28 -7.73
CA ALA A 417 12.81 14.89 -6.86
C ALA A 417 12.82 14.29 -5.44
N SER A 418 11.90 13.38 -5.13
CA SER A 418 11.76 12.78 -3.80
C SER A 418 12.19 11.33 -3.80
N ARG A 419 12.62 10.84 -2.65
CA ARG A 419 12.83 9.40 -2.44
C ARG A 419 11.51 8.73 -2.03
N ILE A 420 11.43 7.41 -2.22
CA ILE A 420 10.23 6.60 -1.99
C ILE A 420 10.33 5.84 -0.67
N ALA A 421 9.19 5.74 0.04
CA ALA A 421 9.09 4.99 1.29
C ALA A 421 7.74 4.29 1.44
N VAL A 422 7.67 3.34 2.39
CA VAL A 422 6.44 2.94 3.04
C VAL A 422 6.53 3.43 4.49
N THR A 423 5.90 4.56 4.75
CA THR A 423 6.02 5.31 6.00
C THR A 423 5.04 4.88 7.08
N GLU A 424 4.08 4.05 6.71
CA GLU A 424 3.17 3.39 7.63
C GLU A 424 2.73 2.04 7.07
N LEU A 425 2.83 0.97 7.86
CA LEU A 425 2.36 -0.35 7.50
C LEU A 425 1.70 -1.01 8.71
N GLY A 426 0.45 -1.43 8.56
CA GLY A 426 -0.28 -2.18 9.57
C GLY A 426 -0.95 -3.42 8.99
N TYR A 427 -0.92 -4.54 9.73
CA TYR A 427 -1.60 -5.78 9.36
C TYR A 427 -1.93 -6.61 10.59
N GLY A 428 -3.17 -7.12 10.67
CA GLY A 428 -3.58 -8.05 11.71
C GLY A 428 -3.53 -7.51 13.14
N GLY A 429 -3.60 -6.19 13.32
CA GLY A 429 -3.70 -5.56 14.64
C GLY A 429 -5.08 -5.72 15.25
N GLN A 430 -5.26 -5.24 16.48
CA GLN A 430 -6.51 -5.41 17.22
C GLN A 430 -7.72 -4.88 16.47
N ASP A 431 -7.56 -3.78 15.75
CA ASP A 431 -8.60 -3.10 14.97
C ASP A 431 -8.96 -3.88 13.71
N LEU A 432 -8.01 -4.65 13.16
CA LEU A 432 -8.13 -5.37 11.90
C LEU A 432 -8.29 -6.89 12.08
N ASN A 433 -8.42 -7.37 13.30
CA ASN A 433 -8.58 -8.82 13.58
C ASN A 433 -9.82 -9.44 12.91
N SER A 434 -10.84 -8.66 12.61
CA SER A 434 -12.04 -9.10 11.91
C SER A 434 -11.92 -9.03 10.39
N GLY A 435 -10.88 -8.36 9.88
CA GLY A 435 -10.66 -8.11 8.46
C GLY A 435 -10.42 -9.35 7.65
N PRO A 436 -10.30 -9.27 6.33
CA PRO A 436 -9.77 -10.37 5.56
C PRO A 436 -8.29 -10.60 5.92
N TRP A 437 -7.93 -11.85 6.11
CA TRP A 437 -6.54 -12.25 6.34
C TRP A 437 -5.94 -12.66 4.99
N TRP A 438 -5.37 -11.69 4.32
CA TRP A 438 -4.80 -11.86 2.99
C TRP A 438 -3.55 -12.72 2.97
N PHE A 439 -2.73 -12.65 4.05
CA PHE A 439 -1.56 -13.48 4.27
C PHE A 439 -1.79 -14.29 5.54
N GLY A 440 -1.70 -15.61 5.45
CA GLY A 440 -1.94 -16.48 6.59
C GLY A 440 -3.39 -16.42 7.11
N SER A 441 -3.57 -16.52 8.41
CA SER A 441 -4.88 -16.53 9.05
C SER A 441 -4.89 -15.87 10.42
N ALA A 442 -6.08 -15.52 10.92
CA ALA A 442 -6.27 -15.03 12.28
C ALA A 442 -5.84 -16.04 13.36
N SER A 443 -5.72 -17.33 13.02
CA SER A 443 -5.22 -18.36 13.94
C SER A 443 -3.70 -18.37 14.06
N ASP A 444 -2.99 -17.79 13.10
CA ASP A 444 -1.53 -17.60 13.13
C ASP A 444 -1.16 -16.19 12.65
N PRO A 445 -1.47 -15.16 13.45
CA PRO A 445 -1.24 -13.76 13.08
C PRO A 445 0.24 -13.42 12.90
N VAL A 446 1.11 -14.22 13.48
CA VAL A 446 2.57 -14.04 13.42
C VAL A 446 3.10 -14.27 12.03
N VAL A 447 2.81 -15.46 11.49
CA VAL A 447 3.22 -15.83 10.13
C VAL A 447 2.64 -14.82 9.14
N ALA A 448 1.38 -14.44 9.32
CA ALA A 448 0.72 -13.48 8.46
C ALA A 448 1.41 -12.09 8.49
N ARG A 449 1.70 -11.55 9.67
CA ARG A 449 2.37 -10.24 9.82
C ARG A 449 3.80 -10.26 9.29
N THR A 450 4.52 -11.36 9.57
CA THR A 450 5.89 -11.54 9.07
C THR A 450 5.92 -11.53 7.54
N ALA A 451 5.04 -12.29 6.89
CA ALA A 451 4.95 -12.34 5.44
C ALA A 451 4.62 -10.98 4.81
N VAL A 452 3.68 -10.23 5.40
CA VAL A 452 3.34 -8.87 4.93
C VAL A 452 4.53 -7.92 5.10
N ALA A 453 5.19 -7.95 6.26
CA ALA A 453 6.35 -7.11 6.53
C ALA A 453 7.50 -7.41 5.54
N GLU A 454 7.80 -8.68 5.30
CA GLU A 454 8.83 -9.10 4.34
C GLU A 454 8.49 -8.67 2.91
N HIS A 455 7.25 -8.91 2.46
CA HIS A 455 6.84 -8.57 1.11
C HIS A 455 6.90 -7.05 0.86
N VAL A 456 6.26 -6.26 1.73
CA VAL A 456 6.21 -4.81 1.55
C VAL A 456 7.60 -4.18 1.69
N THR A 457 8.42 -4.68 2.61
CA THR A 457 9.82 -4.24 2.75
C THR A 457 10.62 -4.59 1.50
N GLY A 458 10.47 -5.79 0.96
CA GLY A 458 11.12 -6.22 -0.29
C GLY A 458 10.78 -5.29 -1.45
N ALA A 459 9.49 -5.03 -1.64
CA ALA A 459 9.01 -4.16 -2.72
C ALA A 459 9.52 -2.70 -2.59
N ALA A 460 9.54 -2.16 -1.36
CA ALA A 460 9.96 -0.79 -1.12
C ALA A 460 11.49 -0.62 -1.16
N LEU A 461 12.25 -1.49 -0.48
CA LEU A 461 13.71 -1.40 -0.40
C LEU A 461 14.43 -1.96 -1.64
N GLY A 462 13.79 -2.82 -2.44
CA GLY A 462 14.34 -3.33 -3.70
C GLY A 462 14.45 -2.29 -4.83
N ARG A 463 14.40 -0.99 -4.51
CA ARG A 463 14.41 0.14 -5.43
C ARG A 463 15.63 1.02 -5.23
N ALA A 464 16.09 1.63 -6.32
CA ALA A 464 17.26 2.53 -6.28
C ALA A 464 16.94 3.87 -5.57
N ASP A 465 15.67 4.29 -5.58
CA ASP A 465 15.13 5.50 -4.96
C ASP A 465 14.61 5.27 -3.53
N ALA A 466 14.78 4.06 -2.97
CA ALA A 466 14.29 3.72 -1.65
C ALA A 466 14.87 4.62 -0.55
N TRP A 467 13.98 5.21 0.29
CA TRP A 467 14.37 5.91 1.50
C TRP A 467 14.24 5.03 2.74
N GLY A 468 13.12 4.31 2.87
CA GLY A 468 12.91 3.42 4.01
C GLY A 468 11.57 2.68 3.98
N ALA A 469 11.53 1.58 4.72
CA ALA A 469 10.33 0.76 4.96
C ALA A 469 10.63 -0.25 6.08
N PRO A 470 9.57 -0.81 6.69
CA PRO A 470 8.16 -0.52 6.52
C PRO A 470 7.60 0.29 7.65
N PHE A 471 8.07 1.13 8.38
CA PHE A 471 7.50 1.83 9.56
C PHE A 471 6.28 1.11 10.15
N TRP A 472 6.56 -0.02 10.83
CA TRP A 472 5.53 -0.92 11.31
C TRP A 472 4.68 -0.26 12.41
N TRP A 473 3.36 -0.10 12.16
CA TRP A 473 2.46 0.64 13.04
C TRP A 473 2.32 0.00 14.43
N TYR A 474 2.11 -1.31 14.45
CA TYR A 474 1.88 -2.04 15.71
C TYR A 474 3.18 -2.45 16.41
N TYR A 475 4.29 -1.72 16.18
CA TYR A 475 5.59 -2.14 16.68
C TYR A 475 5.61 -2.31 18.21
N LEU A 476 5.01 -1.39 18.98
CA LEU A 476 5.00 -1.48 20.44
C LEU A 476 4.09 -2.62 20.94
N GLU A 477 2.95 -2.82 20.32
CA GLU A 477 1.97 -3.83 20.68
C GLU A 477 2.43 -5.24 20.28
N ASP A 478 3.08 -5.39 19.15
CA ASP A 478 3.49 -6.67 18.58
C ASP A 478 4.82 -7.17 19.10
N GLN A 479 5.69 -6.27 19.59
CA GLN A 479 7.09 -6.59 19.85
C GLN A 479 7.43 -6.59 21.35
N ILE A 480 6.78 -5.79 22.14
CA ILE A 480 7.14 -5.56 23.53
C ILE A 480 6.02 -6.05 24.42
N GLY A 481 6.26 -7.17 25.09
CA GLY A 481 5.30 -7.81 25.98
C GLY A 481 4.52 -8.96 25.35
N THR A 482 4.65 -9.19 24.05
CA THR A 482 4.18 -10.43 23.41
C THR A 482 5.35 -11.40 23.27
N PRO A 483 5.23 -12.64 23.77
CA PRO A 483 6.23 -13.66 23.52
C PRO A 483 6.38 -13.85 22.00
N GLY A 484 7.53 -13.51 21.49
CA GLY A 484 7.83 -13.70 20.09
C GLY A 484 7.67 -12.47 19.22
N GLY A 485 7.93 -11.26 19.68
CA GLY A 485 8.03 -10.04 18.89
C GLY A 485 8.38 -10.23 17.42
N GLN A 486 7.37 -10.43 16.57
CA GLN A 486 7.49 -11.44 15.53
C GLN A 486 7.75 -10.81 14.18
N VAL A 487 7.51 -9.51 14.10
CA VAL A 487 7.92 -8.71 12.95
C VAL A 487 9.38 -8.28 13.08
N ALA A 488 9.92 -8.16 14.29
CA ALA A 488 11.31 -7.75 14.51
C ALA A 488 12.35 -8.63 13.78
N PRO A 489 12.27 -9.97 13.77
CA PRO A 489 13.17 -10.79 12.98
C PRO A 489 13.06 -10.55 11.48
N ALA A 490 11.84 -10.34 10.95
CA ALA A 490 11.62 -10.00 9.55
C ALA A 490 12.24 -8.65 9.18
N LEU A 491 12.09 -7.65 10.04
CA LEU A 491 12.71 -6.33 9.87
C LEU A 491 14.24 -6.41 9.93
N ALA A 492 14.79 -7.23 10.84
CA ALA A 492 16.22 -7.47 10.94
C ALA A 492 16.76 -8.21 9.69
N ALA A 493 16.03 -9.20 9.19
CA ALA A 493 16.38 -9.88 7.94
C ALA A 493 16.40 -8.90 6.76
N ALA A 494 15.37 -8.10 6.60
CA ALA A 494 15.28 -7.07 5.57
C ALA A 494 16.41 -6.03 5.69
N SER A 495 16.82 -5.69 6.91
CA SER A 495 17.96 -4.79 7.14
C SER A 495 19.29 -5.35 6.61
N ASN A 496 19.42 -6.67 6.50
CA ASN A 496 20.63 -7.34 6.01
C ASN A 496 20.60 -7.63 4.50
N GLY A 497 19.44 -7.46 3.88
CA GLY A 497 19.13 -8.00 2.56
C GLY A 497 18.84 -9.51 2.69
N PHE A 498 17.61 -9.91 2.60
CA PHE A 498 17.10 -11.27 2.86
C PHE A 498 18.03 -12.41 2.49
#